data_6bd2b816fed65209ff81cc7835046c9e
#
_entry.id   6bd2b816fed65209ff81cc7835046c9e
#
_cell.length_a   1.000
_cell.length_b   1.000
_cell.length_c   1.000
_cell.angle_alpha   90.00
_cell.angle_beta   90.00
_cell.angle_gamma   90.00
#
_symmetry.space_group_name_H-M   'P 1'
#
loop_
_entity.id
_entity.type
_entity.pdbx_description
1 polymer ?
#
loop_
_entity_poly.entity_id
_entity_poly.type
_entity_poly.pdbx_seq_one_letter_code
_entity_poly.pdbx_strand_id
1 'polypeptide(L)'
;MRTVDLIQRKRGGEELAPEEVEFLVNGYTSGEIPDYQMSAFLMAVYFKGMTDREVSRLTECMLNSGDTVDLSGVPGVKVDKHSTGGVGDKTSFIVAPLAAAAGVVVPMMSGRALGHTGGTLDKLESIPGFRTDLTAEEFQKQLAEFGLCFIGQTDRLVPADRKLYALRDVTATVESIPLISSSIMSKKLAEGIDALVLDVKVGSGAFMKTQVEARRLAAMMVGIGRRMDKKVQALITDMNQPLGYAIGNALEIMEASQTLQNAGPADLTKLSLELAARMIFLGKKAATLEEARMLAEKHLVDGSAYKKLKQVVAAQGGNPQALDKFELLPNATGMREVTSPRAGYVRRINAQDIGISSNMIGAGRDKKEDSIDPAVGIILEVKIGEKVDAGSVLCRLYYTKEDRVDEAAEMVEDAFHISAQKPDERELILEVVG
;
A
#
# COMPACT_ATOMS: atom_id res chain seq x y z
N MET A 1 -0.91 26.31 27.52
CA MET A 1 -2.03 26.01 26.58
C MET A 1 -2.96 24.99 27.23
N ARG A 2 -4.27 25.04 26.96
CA ARG A 2 -5.22 24.03 27.44
C ARG A 2 -5.74 23.23 26.23
N THR A 3 -5.66 21.92 26.29
CA THR A 3 -6.10 21.04 25.18
C THR A 3 -7.56 21.29 24.77
N VAL A 4 -8.45 21.50 25.74
CA VAL A 4 -9.88 21.76 25.49
C VAL A 4 -10.10 23.01 24.64
N ASP A 5 -9.33 24.09 24.87
CA ASP A 5 -9.47 25.34 24.12
C ASP A 5 -9.06 25.14 22.64
N LEU A 6 -8.02 24.35 22.40
CA LEU A 6 -7.57 24.00 21.03
C LEU A 6 -8.58 23.10 20.31
N ILE A 7 -9.19 22.16 21.03
CA ILE A 7 -10.28 21.33 20.49
C ILE A 7 -11.47 22.19 20.09
N GLN A 8 -11.87 23.16 20.96
CA GLN A 8 -12.99 24.07 20.66
C GLN A 8 -12.73 24.91 19.40
N ARG A 9 -11.53 25.47 19.28
CA ARG A 9 -11.12 26.27 18.12
C ARG A 9 -11.13 25.43 16.85
N LYS A 10 -10.52 24.24 16.87
CA LYS A 10 -10.50 23.35 15.69
C LYS A 10 -11.92 22.88 15.32
N ARG A 11 -12.75 22.55 16.29
CA ARG A 11 -14.18 22.25 16.08
C ARG A 11 -14.93 23.42 15.45
N GLY A 12 -14.58 24.67 15.82
CA GLY A 12 -15.11 25.89 15.21
C GLY A 12 -14.63 26.14 13.78
N GLY A 13 -13.61 25.42 13.31
CA GLY A 13 -13.02 25.57 11.98
C GLY A 13 -11.85 26.57 11.94
N GLU A 14 -11.33 26.98 13.08
CA GLU A 14 -10.15 27.86 13.14
C GLU A 14 -8.85 27.10 12.81
N GLU A 15 -7.92 27.82 12.19
CA GLU A 15 -6.55 27.35 12.02
C GLU A 15 -5.79 27.41 13.34
N LEU A 16 -5.06 26.34 13.67
CA LEU A 16 -4.17 26.31 14.82
C LEU A 16 -2.77 26.80 14.45
N ALA A 17 -2.15 27.52 15.37
CA ALA A 17 -0.77 27.94 15.21
C ALA A 17 0.19 26.73 15.27
N PRO A 18 1.40 26.83 14.68
CA PRO A 18 2.37 25.74 14.69
C PRO A 18 2.70 25.21 16.09
N GLU A 19 2.82 26.09 17.08
CA GLU A 19 3.13 25.77 18.46
C GLU A 19 1.97 25.05 19.16
N GLU A 20 0.73 25.27 18.70
CA GLU A 20 -0.47 24.61 19.21
C GLU A 20 -0.59 23.19 18.68
N VAL A 21 -0.25 22.97 17.40
CA VAL A 21 -0.16 21.63 16.81
C VAL A 21 0.95 20.82 17.49
N GLU A 22 2.12 21.43 17.70
CA GLU A 22 3.23 20.81 18.41
C GLU A 22 2.85 20.42 19.85
N PHE A 23 2.19 21.31 20.59
CA PHE A 23 1.71 21.01 21.94
C PHE A 23 0.80 19.79 21.99
N LEU A 24 -0.13 19.67 21.03
CA LEU A 24 -1.05 18.54 20.96
C LEU A 24 -0.31 17.23 20.66
N VAL A 25 0.60 17.22 19.68
CA VAL A 25 1.34 16.01 19.27
C VAL A 25 2.28 15.55 20.39
N ASN A 26 3.08 16.46 20.94
CA ASN A 26 4.05 16.13 21.98
C ASN A 26 3.36 15.70 23.28
N GLY A 27 2.32 16.45 23.70
CA GLY A 27 1.56 16.11 24.90
C GLY A 27 0.81 14.78 24.79
N TYR A 28 0.32 14.43 23.59
CA TYR A 28 -0.28 13.12 23.37
C TYR A 28 0.78 12.01 23.35
N THR A 29 1.90 12.24 22.69
CA THR A 29 2.99 11.27 22.61
C THR A 29 3.56 10.95 23.98
N SER A 30 3.78 11.97 24.82
CA SER A 30 4.25 11.82 26.21
C SER A 30 3.22 11.21 27.18
N GLY A 31 1.93 11.19 26.80
CA GLY A 31 0.84 10.73 27.65
C GLY A 31 0.24 11.79 28.58
N GLU A 32 0.63 13.07 28.46
CA GLU A 32 0.03 14.20 29.19
C GLU A 32 -1.38 14.52 28.71
N ILE A 33 -1.65 14.32 27.39
CA ILE A 33 -2.98 14.46 26.81
C ILE A 33 -3.62 13.08 26.72
N PRO A 34 -4.78 12.85 27.35
CA PRO A 34 -5.44 11.55 27.35
C PRO A 34 -6.17 11.26 26.04
N ASP A 35 -6.41 9.98 25.76
CA ASP A 35 -7.03 9.48 24.53
C ASP A 35 -8.37 10.15 24.21
N TYR A 36 -9.23 10.40 25.22
CA TYR A 36 -10.54 11.04 24.99
C TYR A 36 -10.43 12.47 24.47
N GLN A 37 -9.41 13.23 24.87
CA GLN A 37 -9.17 14.57 24.35
C GLN A 37 -8.59 14.52 22.95
N MET A 38 -7.63 13.62 22.72
CA MET A 38 -7.08 13.44 21.38
C MET A 38 -8.13 12.91 20.41
N SER A 39 -9.00 11.98 20.80
CA SER A 39 -10.12 11.52 19.97
C SER A 39 -11.05 12.68 19.56
N ALA A 40 -11.36 13.57 20.48
CA ALA A 40 -12.18 14.75 20.19
C ALA A 40 -11.47 15.71 19.21
N PHE A 41 -10.15 15.90 19.33
CA PHE A 41 -9.36 16.67 18.38
C PHE A 41 -9.35 16.02 16.99
N LEU A 42 -9.08 14.71 16.90
CA LEU A 42 -9.07 13.98 15.64
C LEU A 42 -10.43 14.01 14.93
N MET A 43 -11.53 13.91 15.67
CA MET A 43 -12.87 14.06 15.13
C MET A 43 -13.16 15.48 14.65
N ALA A 44 -12.67 16.50 15.37
CA ALA A 44 -12.74 17.89 14.91
C ALA A 44 -11.97 18.09 13.59
N VAL A 45 -10.78 17.51 13.47
CA VAL A 45 -9.99 17.49 12.20
C VAL A 45 -10.74 16.73 11.10
N TYR A 46 -11.36 15.61 11.40
CA TYR A 46 -12.14 14.83 10.43
C TYR A 46 -13.22 15.69 9.75
N PHE A 47 -14.01 16.43 10.54
CA PHE A 47 -15.10 17.26 10.03
C PHE A 47 -14.67 18.61 9.45
N LYS A 48 -13.64 19.24 10.01
CA LYS A 48 -13.22 20.60 9.63
C LYS A 48 -11.99 20.66 8.75
N GLY A 49 -11.24 19.56 8.66
CA GLY A 49 -9.98 19.49 7.95
C GLY A 49 -8.86 20.26 8.67
N MET A 50 -7.76 20.37 7.98
CA MET A 50 -6.58 21.16 8.36
C MET A 50 -6.11 21.94 7.13
N THR A 51 -5.49 23.10 7.36
CA THR A 51 -4.78 23.83 6.32
C THR A 51 -3.48 23.12 5.96
N ASP A 52 -2.91 23.44 4.82
CA ASP A 52 -1.61 22.91 4.41
C ASP A 52 -0.49 23.20 5.41
N ARG A 53 -0.58 24.35 6.13
CA ARG A 53 0.36 24.73 7.16
C ARG A 53 0.22 23.84 8.40
N GLU A 54 -1.00 23.61 8.85
CA GLU A 54 -1.28 22.69 9.97
C GLU A 54 -0.83 21.27 9.69
N VAL A 55 -1.16 20.73 8.48
CA VAL A 55 -0.78 19.35 8.10
C VAL A 55 0.73 19.21 7.99
N SER A 56 1.43 20.20 7.44
CA SER A 56 2.89 20.17 7.36
C SER A 56 3.52 20.19 8.74
N ARG A 57 2.99 21.03 9.66
CA ARG A 57 3.48 21.05 11.05
C ARG A 57 3.17 19.76 11.79
N LEU A 58 1.97 19.21 11.62
CA LEU A 58 1.62 17.89 12.16
C LEU A 58 2.61 16.81 11.69
N THR A 59 2.89 16.77 10.39
CA THR A 59 3.84 15.83 9.79
C THR A 59 5.25 15.99 10.39
N GLU A 60 5.72 17.23 10.53
CA GLU A 60 7.03 17.55 11.12
C GLU A 60 7.12 17.14 12.60
N CYS A 61 6.08 17.41 13.39
CA CYS A 61 6.02 17.00 14.79
C CYS A 61 6.01 15.46 14.92
N MET A 62 5.27 14.76 14.05
CA MET A 62 5.25 13.30 14.02
C MET A 62 6.62 12.74 13.62
N LEU A 63 7.25 13.28 12.57
CA LEU A 63 8.61 12.92 12.12
C LEU A 63 9.62 13.05 13.26
N ASN A 64 9.60 14.18 13.96
CA ASN A 64 10.56 14.51 15.02
C ASN A 64 10.23 13.85 16.38
N SER A 65 9.17 13.06 16.46
CA SER A 65 8.78 12.37 17.70
C SER A 65 9.64 11.18 18.06
N GLY A 66 10.47 10.69 17.13
CA GLY A 66 11.31 9.52 17.32
C GLY A 66 12.58 9.57 16.45
N ASP A 67 13.16 8.40 16.24
CA ASP A 67 14.36 8.27 15.43
C ASP A 67 14.06 8.47 13.94
N THR A 68 15.07 8.86 13.19
CA THR A 68 15.10 8.85 11.72
C THR A 68 16.24 7.95 11.25
N VAL A 69 16.06 7.29 10.10
CA VAL A 69 17.12 6.45 9.55
C VAL A 69 18.14 7.34 8.83
N ASP A 70 19.40 7.27 9.25
CA ASP A 70 20.48 7.93 8.56
C ASP A 70 20.99 7.03 7.42
N LEU A 71 20.69 7.41 6.18
CA LEU A 71 21.18 6.74 4.97
C LEU A 71 22.31 7.51 4.26
N SER A 72 22.96 8.47 4.91
CA SER A 72 24.04 9.27 4.33
C SER A 72 25.23 8.41 3.90
N GLY A 73 25.51 7.33 4.62
CA GLY A 73 26.56 6.36 4.30
C GLY A 73 26.23 5.41 3.13
N VAL A 74 24.99 5.38 2.65
CA VAL A 74 24.56 4.55 1.52
C VAL A 74 24.67 5.37 0.23
N PRO A 75 25.55 5.01 -0.74
CA PRO A 75 25.70 5.80 -1.96
C PRO A 75 24.47 5.69 -2.88
N GLY A 76 24.13 6.78 -3.56
CA GLY A 76 23.02 6.84 -4.51
C GLY A 76 21.79 7.59 -3.98
N VAL A 77 20.85 7.87 -4.89
CA VAL A 77 19.58 8.53 -4.56
C VAL A 77 18.59 7.51 -4.00
N LYS A 78 18.02 7.81 -2.83
CA LYS A 78 17.05 6.95 -2.15
C LYS A 78 15.64 7.32 -2.61
N VAL A 79 15.01 6.41 -3.31
CA VAL A 79 13.62 6.62 -3.78
C VAL A 79 12.75 5.49 -3.28
N ASP A 80 11.68 5.84 -2.59
CA ASP A 80 10.69 4.86 -2.18
C ASP A 80 9.36 5.02 -2.90
N LYS A 81 8.52 4.01 -2.78
CA LYS A 81 7.14 4.01 -3.29
C LYS A 81 6.17 3.71 -2.16
N HIS A 82 5.07 4.45 -2.10
CA HIS A 82 3.98 4.16 -1.17
C HIS A 82 2.64 4.10 -1.90
N SER A 83 1.82 3.11 -1.55
CA SER A 83 0.43 3.01 -1.98
C SER A 83 -0.51 3.42 -0.85
N THR A 84 -1.62 4.08 -1.19
CA THR A 84 -2.67 4.38 -0.21
C THR A 84 -3.51 3.15 0.18
N GLY A 85 -3.18 1.98 -0.38
CA GLY A 85 -3.86 0.72 -0.11
C GLY A 85 -4.95 0.39 -1.13
N GLY A 86 -5.00 -0.87 -1.51
CA GLY A 86 -5.98 -1.41 -2.46
C GLY A 86 -6.03 -2.93 -2.42
N VAL A 87 -7.03 -3.50 -3.06
CA VAL A 87 -7.24 -4.94 -3.12
C VAL A 87 -6.36 -5.55 -4.22
N GLY A 88 -5.56 -6.54 -3.86
CA GLY A 88 -4.59 -7.16 -4.77
C GLY A 88 -3.38 -6.26 -5.10
N ASP A 89 -3.10 -5.23 -4.30
CA ASP A 89 -1.95 -4.34 -4.52
C ASP A 89 -0.65 -4.99 -4.05
N LYS A 90 0.01 -5.64 -4.99
CA LYS A 90 1.33 -6.26 -4.87
C LYS A 90 2.44 -5.50 -5.61
N THR A 91 2.16 -4.31 -6.10
CA THR A 91 3.08 -3.51 -6.93
C THR A 91 4.45 -3.31 -6.29
N SER A 92 4.55 -3.23 -4.96
CA SER A 92 5.82 -3.05 -4.23
C SER A 92 6.85 -4.14 -4.54
N PHE A 93 6.39 -5.40 -4.73
CA PHE A 93 7.28 -6.55 -5.00
C PHE A 93 7.79 -6.59 -6.45
N ILE A 94 7.22 -5.76 -7.31
CA ILE A 94 7.60 -5.64 -8.72
C ILE A 94 8.37 -4.33 -8.93
N VAL A 95 7.84 -3.23 -8.42
CA VAL A 95 8.39 -1.88 -8.59
C VAL A 95 9.76 -1.72 -7.94
N ALA A 96 9.91 -2.21 -6.68
CA ALA A 96 11.15 -2.06 -5.95
C ALA A 96 12.31 -2.84 -6.59
N PRO A 97 12.16 -4.12 -6.98
CA PRO A 97 13.20 -4.82 -7.72
C PRO A 97 13.52 -4.20 -9.08
N LEU A 98 12.53 -3.69 -9.84
CA LEU A 98 12.75 -2.99 -11.10
C LEU A 98 13.62 -1.73 -10.90
N ALA A 99 13.27 -0.89 -9.94
CA ALA A 99 14.02 0.32 -9.63
C ALA A 99 15.43 0.00 -9.11
N ALA A 100 15.57 -1.01 -8.25
CA ALA A 100 16.87 -1.43 -7.71
C ALA A 100 17.76 -2.08 -8.77
N ALA A 101 17.19 -2.84 -9.73
CA ALA A 101 17.93 -3.37 -10.87
C ALA A 101 18.50 -2.26 -11.76
N ALA A 102 17.78 -1.14 -11.89
CA ALA A 102 18.26 0.08 -12.56
C ALA A 102 19.27 0.90 -11.73
N GLY A 103 19.60 0.47 -10.50
CA GLY A 103 20.59 1.10 -9.63
C GLY A 103 20.03 2.22 -8.74
N VAL A 104 18.73 2.29 -8.53
CA VAL A 104 18.11 3.15 -7.51
C VAL A 104 18.24 2.48 -6.15
N VAL A 105 18.47 3.26 -5.09
CA VAL A 105 18.42 2.74 -3.72
C VAL A 105 16.99 2.83 -3.21
N VAL A 106 16.41 1.69 -2.82
CA VAL A 106 15.00 1.57 -2.43
C VAL A 106 14.87 1.09 -0.98
N PRO A 107 14.77 2.01 0.00
CA PRO A 107 14.61 1.68 1.41
C PRO A 107 13.13 1.45 1.73
N MET A 108 12.54 0.37 1.23
CA MET A 108 11.10 0.17 1.28
C MET A 108 10.61 -0.23 2.68
N MET A 109 10.19 0.77 3.44
CA MET A 109 9.47 0.55 4.70
C MET A 109 7.97 0.42 4.43
N SER A 110 7.38 -0.66 4.91
CA SER A 110 6.00 -1.04 4.62
C SER A 110 5.21 -1.34 5.90
N GLY A 111 3.88 -1.40 5.75
CA GLY A 111 2.94 -1.73 6.83
C GLY A 111 2.32 -3.12 6.70
N ARG A 112 1.62 -3.50 7.76
CA ARG A 112 0.74 -4.66 7.80
C ARG A 112 -0.64 -4.34 7.22
N ALA A 113 -1.47 -5.36 7.07
CA ALA A 113 -2.84 -5.24 6.57
C ALA A 113 -3.68 -4.24 7.38
N LEU A 114 -4.55 -3.50 6.67
CA LEU A 114 -5.46 -2.54 7.23
C LEU A 114 -6.84 -2.66 6.56
N GLY A 115 -7.87 -2.87 7.37
CA GLY A 115 -9.24 -3.01 6.89
C GLY A 115 -9.34 -4.12 5.84
N HIS A 116 -9.90 -3.80 4.68
CA HIS A 116 -10.09 -4.73 3.57
C HIS A 116 -8.86 -4.88 2.64
N THR A 117 -7.73 -4.24 2.95
CA THR A 117 -6.53 -4.28 2.12
C THR A 117 -5.45 -5.16 2.74
N GLY A 118 -4.76 -5.97 1.93
CA GLY A 118 -3.66 -6.81 2.39
C GLY A 118 -2.37 -6.01 2.68
N GLY A 119 -1.61 -6.41 3.71
CA GLY A 119 -0.37 -5.77 4.10
C GLY A 119 0.85 -6.24 3.32
N THR A 120 1.75 -5.34 2.96
CA THR A 120 2.99 -5.69 2.27
C THR A 120 3.87 -6.63 3.10
N LEU A 121 3.97 -6.39 4.41
CA LEU A 121 4.76 -7.25 5.30
C LEU A 121 4.15 -8.65 5.43
N ASP A 122 2.83 -8.72 5.58
CA ASP A 122 2.12 -10.01 5.72
C ASP A 122 2.30 -10.89 4.47
N LYS A 123 2.37 -10.27 3.28
CA LYS A 123 2.66 -10.97 2.02
C LYS A 123 4.10 -11.47 1.96
N LEU A 124 5.09 -10.65 2.33
CA LEU A 124 6.51 -11.05 2.36
C LEU A 124 6.76 -12.17 3.37
N GLU A 125 6.13 -12.12 4.53
CA GLU A 125 6.24 -13.14 5.57
C GLU A 125 5.60 -14.48 5.18
N SER A 126 4.83 -14.53 4.07
CA SER A 126 4.42 -15.80 3.46
C SER A 126 5.57 -16.55 2.78
N ILE A 127 6.67 -15.88 2.46
CA ILE A 127 7.89 -16.54 1.95
C ILE A 127 8.60 -17.18 3.14
N PRO A 128 8.82 -18.51 3.15
CA PRO A 128 9.42 -19.19 4.29
C PRO A 128 10.76 -18.58 4.72
N GLY A 129 10.86 -18.17 5.98
CA GLY A 129 12.06 -17.62 6.60
C GLY A 129 12.30 -16.14 6.35
N PHE A 130 11.48 -15.44 5.56
CA PHE A 130 11.67 -14.03 5.26
C PHE A 130 11.50 -13.15 6.51
N ARG A 131 12.49 -12.29 6.78
CA ARG A 131 12.51 -11.37 7.92
C ARG A 131 12.20 -9.95 7.49
N THR A 132 11.32 -9.28 8.25
CA THR A 132 10.95 -7.86 8.07
C THR A 132 11.39 -6.99 9.26
N ASP A 133 12.02 -7.59 10.27
CA ASP A 133 12.42 -7.01 11.57
C ASP A 133 13.93 -6.74 11.67
N LEU A 134 14.54 -6.27 10.58
CA LEU A 134 15.99 -6.01 10.54
C LEU A 134 16.38 -4.87 11.48
N THR A 135 17.60 -4.96 12.04
CA THR A 135 18.22 -3.82 12.77
C THR A 135 18.58 -2.69 11.80
N ALA A 136 18.85 -1.50 12.34
CA ALA A 136 19.28 -0.37 11.54
C ALA A 136 20.59 -0.66 10.76
N GLU A 137 21.53 -1.38 11.40
CA GLU A 137 22.80 -1.77 10.77
C GLU A 137 22.58 -2.80 9.65
N GLU A 138 21.74 -3.83 9.88
CA GLU A 138 21.38 -4.83 8.86
C GLU A 138 20.72 -4.13 7.66
N PHE A 139 19.81 -3.19 7.93
CA PHE A 139 19.12 -2.41 6.91
C PHE A 139 20.07 -1.58 6.05
N GLN A 140 20.94 -0.78 6.69
CA GLN A 140 21.94 0.04 5.99
C GLN A 140 22.91 -0.82 5.17
N LYS A 141 23.41 -1.93 5.74
CA LYS A 141 24.28 -2.87 5.05
C LYS A 141 23.62 -3.47 3.83
N GLN A 142 22.39 -3.94 3.95
CA GLN A 142 21.66 -4.52 2.83
C GLN A 142 21.40 -3.51 1.71
N LEU A 143 21.03 -2.26 2.06
CA LEU A 143 20.86 -1.20 1.08
C LEU A 143 22.17 -0.87 0.35
N ALA A 144 23.29 -0.83 1.05
CA ALA A 144 24.60 -0.59 0.43
C ALA A 144 25.02 -1.73 -0.52
N GLU A 145 24.69 -2.98 -0.18
CA GLU A 145 25.09 -4.16 -0.95
C GLU A 145 24.13 -4.46 -2.12
N PHE A 146 22.83 -4.40 -1.88
CA PHE A 146 21.81 -4.83 -2.86
C PHE A 146 20.97 -3.68 -3.45
N GLY A 147 21.01 -2.49 -2.86
CA GLY A 147 20.19 -1.35 -3.27
C GLY A 147 18.71 -1.48 -2.95
N LEU A 148 18.27 -2.53 -2.27
CA LEU A 148 16.87 -2.79 -1.91
C LEU A 148 16.79 -3.51 -0.57
N CYS A 149 15.87 -3.05 0.28
CA CYS A 149 15.50 -3.73 1.50
C CYS A 149 14.01 -3.51 1.80
N PHE A 150 13.32 -4.55 2.29
CA PHE A 150 11.95 -4.47 2.78
C PHE A 150 11.93 -4.58 4.29
N ILE A 151 11.44 -3.56 4.99
CA ILE A 151 11.34 -3.59 6.46
C ILE A 151 9.98 -3.11 6.96
N GLY A 152 9.66 -3.51 8.19
CA GLY A 152 8.57 -2.93 8.97
C GLY A 152 8.99 -1.66 9.70
N GLN A 153 8.02 -0.86 10.10
CA GLN A 153 8.24 0.26 11.00
C GLN A 153 8.67 -0.26 12.37
N THR A 154 9.76 0.27 12.91
CA THR A 154 10.20 -0.02 14.28
C THR A 154 9.45 0.83 15.30
N ASP A 155 9.46 0.40 16.57
CA ASP A 155 8.83 1.14 17.67
C ASP A 155 9.41 2.54 17.90
N ARG A 156 10.63 2.77 17.45
CA ARG A 156 11.37 4.03 17.62
C ARG A 156 11.16 5.00 16.47
N LEU A 157 10.66 4.53 15.31
CA LEU A 157 10.35 5.38 14.16
C LEU A 157 8.94 5.96 14.29
N VAL A 158 8.85 7.28 14.31
CA VAL A 158 7.59 8.04 14.31
C VAL A 158 6.58 7.51 15.36
N PRO A 159 6.94 7.41 16.66
CA PRO A 159 6.06 6.87 17.69
C PRO A 159 4.76 7.68 17.87
N ALA A 160 4.75 8.97 17.56
CA ALA A 160 3.54 9.79 17.55
C ALA A 160 2.53 9.26 16.53
N ASP A 161 2.96 8.91 15.30
CA ASP A 161 2.06 8.34 14.30
C ASP A 161 1.48 7.01 14.77
N ARG A 162 2.32 6.13 15.30
CA ARG A 162 1.85 4.82 15.79
C ARG A 162 0.74 4.96 16.83
N LYS A 163 0.92 5.89 17.78
CA LYS A 163 -0.07 6.14 18.85
C LYS A 163 -1.35 6.79 18.30
N LEU A 164 -1.20 7.82 17.44
CA LEU A 164 -2.31 8.49 16.78
C LEU A 164 -3.09 7.54 15.88
N TYR A 165 -2.39 6.72 15.10
CA TYR A 165 -3.01 5.77 14.19
C TYR A 165 -3.80 4.69 14.93
N ALA A 166 -3.26 4.13 16.01
CA ALA A 166 -3.96 3.16 16.84
C ALA A 166 -5.26 3.75 17.45
N LEU A 167 -5.24 5.05 17.81
CA LEU A 167 -6.45 5.74 18.29
C LEU A 167 -7.46 5.97 17.15
N ARG A 168 -6.98 6.34 15.96
CA ARG A 168 -7.83 6.58 14.77
C ARG A 168 -8.57 5.33 14.34
N ASP A 169 -7.91 4.20 14.41
CA ASP A 169 -8.47 2.89 14.00
C ASP A 169 -9.74 2.54 14.81
N VAL A 170 -9.77 2.87 16.09
CA VAL A 170 -10.90 2.58 17.00
C VAL A 170 -11.87 3.75 17.19
N THR A 171 -11.64 4.90 16.53
CA THR A 171 -12.47 6.10 16.67
C THR A 171 -13.09 6.59 15.36
N ALA A 172 -13.06 5.75 14.30
CA ALA A 172 -13.61 6.05 12.96
C ALA A 172 -13.09 7.40 12.39
N THR A 173 -11.79 7.65 12.51
CA THR A 173 -11.13 8.87 12.00
C THR A 173 -9.99 8.56 11.01
N VAL A 174 -9.93 7.32 10.49
CA VAL A 174 -8.89 6.88 9.55
C VAL A 174 -9.00 7.62 8.22
N GLU A 175 -10.21 7.81 7.66
CA GLU A 175 -10.44 8.34 6.31
C GLU A 175 -10.31 9.88 6.22
N SER A 176 -9.61 10.51 7.13
CA SER A 176 -9.33 11.95 7.10
C SER A 176 -8.11 12.24 6.21
N ILE A 177 -8.29 12.99 5.12
CA ILE A 177 -7.20 13.34 4.17
C ILE A 177 -5.99 13.97 4.88
N PRO A 178 -6.12 15.00 5.77
CA PRO A 178 -4.99 15.54 6.50
C PRO A 178 -4.25 14.50 7.35
N LEU A 179 -4.99 13.64 8.03
CA LEU A 179 -4.41 12.63 8.93
C LEU A 179 -3.78 11.47 8.16
N ILE A 180 -4.34 11.08 7.01
CA ILE A 180 -3.70 10.11 6.11
C ILE A 180 -2.39 10.68 5.57
N SER A 181 -2.42 11.93 5.09
CA SER A 181 -1.24 12.58 4.50
C SER A 181 -0.09 12.68 5.49
N SER A 182 -0.35 13.16 6.71
CA SER A 182 0.69 13.28 7.74
C SER A 182 1.22 11.93 8.21
N SER A 183 0.34 10.93 8.34
CA SER A 183 0.73 9.56 8.72
C SER A 183 1.65 8.91 7.68
N ILE A 184 1.31 9.00 6.40
CA ILE A 184 2.15 8.47 5.31
C ILE A 184 3.47 9.23 5.25
N MET A 185 3.40 10.56 5.14
CA MET A 185 4.57 11.37 4.87
C MET A 185 5.57 11.37 6.03
N SER A 186 5.13 11.39 7.29
CA SER A 186 6.04 11.32 8.43
C SER A 186 6.88 10.03 8.44
N LYS A 187 6.27 8.89 8.14
CA LYS A 187 6.99 7.61 8.02
C LYS A 187 7.98 7.61 6.85
N LYS A 188 7.53 8.05 5.68
CA LYS A 188 8.38 8.10 4.47
C LYS A 188 9.56 9.06 4.62
N LEU A 189 9.38 10.17 5.31
CA LEU A 189 10.47 11.10 5.62
C LEU A 189 11.44 10.52 6.65
N ALA A 190 10.94 9.79 7.66
CA ALA A 190 11.77 9.14 8.68
C ALA A 190 12.68 8.03 8.13
N GLU A 191 12.35 7.46 6.98
CA GLU A 191 13.17 6.46 6.27
C GLU A 191 14.46 7.03 5.66
N GLY A 192 14.63 8.36 5.63
CA GLY A 192 15.81 9.01 5.03
C GLY A 192 15.79 9.06 3.50
N ILE A 193 14.62 9.07 2.88
CA ILE A 193 14.46 9.14 1.41
C ILE A 193 14.81 10.50 0.84
N ASP A 194 15.23 10.54 -0.44
CA ASP A 194 15.44 11.75 -1.25
C ASP A 194 14.22 12.08 -2.11
N ALA A 195 13.49 11.04 -2.56
CA ALA A 195 12.30 11.17 -3.38
C ALA A 195 11.27 10.07 -3.10
N LEU A 196 10.01 10.32 -3.47
CA LEU A 196 8.88 9.42 -3.23
C LEU A 196 7.96 9.35 -4.44
N VAL A 197 7.55 8.14 -4.81
CA VAL A 197 6.45 7.89 -5.75
C VAL A 197 5.24 7.40 -4.97
N LEU A 198 4.12 8.10 -5.12
CA LEU A 198 2.85 7.74 -4.47
C LEU A 198 1.91 7.10 -5.49
N ASP A 199 1.29 6.01 -5.10
CA ASP A 199 0.21 5.36 -5.82
C ASP A 199 -1.10 5.59 -5.04
N VAL A 200 -1.84 6.62 -5.44
CA VAL A 200 -3.07 7.05 -4.77
C VAL A 200 -4.25 6.35 -5.42
N LYS A 201 -4.73 5.31 -4.75
CA LYS A 201 -5.83 4.48 -5.22
C LYS A 201 -7.17 5.20 -5.09
N VAL A 202 -8.04 5.04 -6.11
CA VAL A 202 -9.42 5.57 -6.11
C VAL A 202 -10.39 4.53 -6.65
N GLY A 203 -11.53 4.36 -5.98
CA GLY A 203 -12.59 3.44 -6.40
C GLY A 203 -13.13 2.57 -5.26
N SER A 204 -13.92 1.57 -5.62
CA SER A 204 -14.59 0.71 -4.63
C SER A 204 -13.62 0.02 -3.68
N GLY A 205 -12.45 -0.43 -4.16
CA GLY A 205 -11.43 -1.11 -3.36
C GLY A 205 -10.41 -0.20 -2.68
N ALA A 206 -10.58 1.13 -2.73
CA ALA A 206 -9.68 2.11 -2.14
C ALA A 206 -10.35 2.87 -0.98
N PHE A 207 -9.54 3.57 -0.17
CA PHE A 207 -10.06 4.50 0.84
C PHE A 207 -10.70 5.74 0.18
N MET A 208 -10.05 6.31 -0.85
CA MET A 208 -10.63 7.41 -1.62
C MET A 208 -11.66 6.87 -2.62
N LYS A 209 -12.92 7.33 -2.50
CA LYS A 209 -14.01 6.84 -3.33
C LYS A 209 -14.20 7.65 -4.61
N THR A 210 -13.73 8.91 -4.62
CA THR A 210 -13.85 9.83 -5.74
C THR A 210 -12.47 10.34 -6.20
N GLN A 211 -12.37 10.66 -7.50
CA GLN A 211 -11.13 11.23 -8.05
C GLN A 211 -10.80 12.59 -7.44
N VAL A 212 -11.82 13.37 -7.03
CA VAL A 212 -11.64 14.66 -6.35
C VAL A 212 -10.93 14.47 -5.01
N GLU A 213 -11.35 13.50 -4.20
CA GLU A 213 -10.70 13.17 -2.93
C GLU A 213 -9.27 12.65 -3.14
N ALA A 214 -9.08 11.74 -4.10
CA ALA A 214 -7.77 11.21 -4.44
C ALA A 214 -6.79 12.30 -4.89
N ARG A 215 -7.25 13.24 -5.73
CA ARG A 215 -6.48 14.41 -6.15
C ARG A 215 -6.11 15.31 -4.97
N ARG A 216 -7.05 15.56 -4.07
CA ARG A 216 -6.80 16.36 -2.86
C ARG A 216 -5.75 15.69 -1.96
N LEU A 217 -5.86 14.38 -1.75
CA LEU A 217 -4.88 13.59 -0.98
C LEU A 217 -3.49 13.64 -1.65
N ALA A 218 -3.41 13.39 -2.96
CA ALA A 218 -2.18 13.44 -3.74
C ALA A 218 -1.51 14.83 -3.65
N ALA A 219 -2.27 15.89 -3.90
CA ALA A 219 -1.77 17.27 -3.86
C ALA A 219 -1.25 17.65 -2.46
N MET A 220 -1.93 17.22 -1.40
CA MET A 220 -1.51 17.47 -0.02
C MET A 220 -0.18 16.76 0.29
N MET A 221 -0.03 15.48 -0.07
CA MET A 221 1.23 14.74 0.16
C MET A 221 2.39 15.30 -0.67
N VAL A 222 2.15 15.67 -1.94
CA VAL A 222 3.15 16.35 -2.79
C VAL A 222 3.54 17.69 -2.16
N GLY A 223 2.57 18.46 -1.65
CA GLY A 223 2.82 19.72 -0.95
C GLY A 223 3.67 19.57 0.31
N ILE A 224 3.41 18.54 1.12
CA ILE A 224 4.24 18.21 2.30
C ILE A 224 5.67 17.89 1.85
N GLY A 225 5.83 17.01 0.86
CA GLY A 225 7.14 16.64 0.36
C GLY A 225 7.95 17.86 -0.12
N ARG A 226 7.33 18.76 -0.88
CA ARG A 226 7.97 20.01 -1.33
C ARG A 226 8.44 20.90 -0.18
N ARG A 227 7.65 21.03 0.90
CA ARG A 227 8.04 21.81 2.08
C ARG A 227 9.16 21.15 2.89
N MET A 228 9.35 19.85 2.74
CA MET A 228 10.41 19.07 3.37
C MET A 228 11.59 18.80 2.42
N ASP A 229 11.72 19.59 1.34
CA ASP A 229 12.77 19.49 0.32
C ASP A 229 12.91 18.08 -0.32
N LYS A 230 11.78 17.37 -0.45
CA LYS A 230 11.70 16.06 -1.10
C LYS A 230 10.96 16.15 -2.44
N LYS A 231 11.44 15.38 -3.42
CA LYS A 231 10.75 15.23 -4.71
C LYS A 231 9.67 14.18 -4.57
N VAL A 232 8.42 14.57 -4.73
CA VAL A 232 7.27 13.66 -4.64
C VAL A 232 6.46 13.73 -5.91
N GLN A 233 6.15 12.58 -6.49
CA GLN A 233 5.19 12.42 -7.58
C GLN A 233 4.09 11.45 -7.15
N ALA A 234 2.85 11.75 -7.48
CA ALA A 234 1.70 10.92 -7.17
C ALA A 234 0.95 10.54 -8.46
N LEU A 235 0.62 9.25 -8.58
CA LEU A 235 -0.28 8.73 -9.60
C LEU A 235 -1.62 8.45 -8.95
N ILE A 236 -2.71 8.92 -9.57
CA ILE A 236 -4.07 8.53 -9.19
C ILE A 236 -4.44 7.33 -10.06
N THR A 237 -4.77 6.21 -9.42
CA THR A 237 -4.95 4.93 -10.11
C THR A 237 -6.28 4.27 -9.77
N ASP A 238 -6.91 3.63 -10.76
CA ASP A 238 -8.20 2.98 -10.59
C ASP A 238 -8.12 1.73 -9.71
N MET A 239 -9.03 1.62 -8.74
CA MET A 239 -9.22 0.48 -7.84
C MET A 239 -10.71 0.06 -7.78
N ASN A 240 -11.43 0.19 -8.90
CA ASN A 240 -12.81 -0.30 -9.01
C ASN A 240 -12.91 -1.79 -9.36
N GLN A 241 -11.79 -2.45 -9.49
CA GLN A 241 -11.61 -3.89 -9.49
C GLN A 241 -10.27 -4.21 -8.83
N PRO A 242 -10.06 -5.41 -8.29
CA PRO A 242 -8.75 -5.82 -7.78
C PRO A 242 -7.65 -5.69 -8.83
N LEU A 243 -6.43 -5.33 -8.41
CA LEU A 243 -5.27 -5.23 -9.29
C LEU A 243 -4.64 -6.62 -9.49
N GLY A 244 -4.43 -7.01 -10.74
CA GLY A 244 -4.12 -8.41 -11.07
C GLY A 244 -5.30 -9.33 -10.78
N TYR A 245 -5.06 -10.62 -10.66
CA TYR A 245 -6.08 -11.63 -10.41
C TYR A 245 -6.03 -12.19 -9.00
N ALA A 246 -4.85 -12.24 -8.38
CA ALA A 246 -4.65 -12.83 -7.06
C ALA A 246 -4.90 -11.82 -5.91
N ILE A 247 -5.65 -12.24 -4.91
CA ILE A 247 -5.93 -11.50 -3.68
C ILE A 247 -5.66 -12.45 -2.49
N GLY A 248 -4.74 -12.10 -1.62
CA GLY A 248 -4.28 -12.93 -0.51
C GLY A 248 -2.76 -12.83 -0.36
N ASN A 249 -2.16 -13.46 0.66
CA ASN A 249 -0.75 -13.21 0.95
C ASN A 249 0.19 -13.98 0.01
N ALA A 250 0.25 -15.31 0.10
CA ALA A 250 1.10 -16.14 -0.77
C ALA A 250 0.67 -16.04 -2.24
N LEU A 251 -0.62 -15.99 -2.53
CA LEU A 251 -1.15 -15.87 -3.90
C LEU A 251 -0.66 -14.59 -4.59
N GLU A 252 -0.57 -13.48 -3.86
CA GLU A 252 -0.05 -12.23 -4.40
C GLU A 252 1.47 -12.25 -4.62
N ILE A 253 2.23 -12.98 -3.79
CA ILE A 253 3.67 -13.22 -4.01
C ILE A 253 3.87 -14.07 -5.26
N MET A 254 3.04 -15.10 -5.47
CA MET A 254 3.09 -15.92 -6.70
C MET A 254 2.88 -15.05 -7.95
N GLU A 255 1.82 -14.22 -7.96
CA GLU A 255 1.51 -13.36 -9.10
C GLU A 255 2.57 -12.27 -9.34
N ALA A 256 3.13 -11.70 -8.27
CA ALA A 256 4.25 -10.75 -8.39
C ALA A 256 5.50 -11.42 -8.97
N SER A 257 5.80 -12.67 -8.54
CA SER A 257 6.89 -13.47 -9.10
C SER A 257 6.68 -13.76 -10.59
N GLN A 258 5.47 -14.18 -10.97
CA GLN A 258 5.10 -14.40 -12.38
C GLN A 258 5.22 -13.11 -13.20
N THR A 259 4.80 -11.96 -12.64
CA THR A 259 4.91 -10.68 -13.32
C THR A 259 6.36 -10.31 -13.60
N LEU A 260 7.27 -10.51 -12.65
CA LEU A 260 8.71 -10.29 -12.86
C LEU A 260 9.35 -11.30 -13.83
N GLN A 261 8.65 -12.37 -14.15
CA GLN A 261 9.03 -13.36 -15.18
C GLN A 261 8.30 -13.15 -16.53
N ASN A 262 7.70 -11.99 -16.76
CA ASN A 262 6.92 -11.62 -17.95
C ASN A 262 5.65 -12.47 -18.17
N ALA A 263 5.10 -13.07 -17.13
CA ALA A 263 3.89 -13.90 -17.17
C ALA A 263 2.75 -13.34 -16.31
N GLY A 264 2.83 -12.06 -15.94
CA GLY A 264 1.84 -11.41 -15.08
C GLY A 264 0.68 -10.76 -15.82
N PRO A 265 -0.37 -10.35 -15.08
CA PRO A 265 -1.51 -9.62 -15.63
C PRO A 265 -1.11 -8.28 -16.26
N ALA A 266 -1.81 -7.90 -17.32
CA ALA A 266 -1.50 -6.70 -18.08
C ALA A 266 -1.65 -5.41 -17.26
N ASP A 267 -2.71 -5.30 -16.43
CA ASP A 267 -2.96 -4.15 -15.56
C ASP A 267 -1.87 -4.00 -14.49
N LEU A 268 -1.51 -5.08 -13.82
CA LEU A 268 -0.45 -5.11 -12.80
C LEU A 268 0.91 -4.77 -13.41
N THR A 269 1.24 -5.34 -14.57
CA THR A 269 2.48 -5.07 -15.30
C THR A 269 2.57 -3.61 -15.72
N LYS A 270 1.51 -3.07 -16.36
CA LYS A 270 1.45 -1.67 -16.82
C LYS A 270 1.66 -0.68 -15.67
N LEU A 271 0.94 -0.87 -14.58
CA LEU A 271 1.07 0.03 -13.41
C LEU A 271 2.45 -0.07 -12.77
N SER A 272 2.97 -1.28 -12.62
CA SER A 272 4.29 -1.50 -12.02
C SER A 272 5.42 -0.88 -12.83
N LEU A 273 5.38 -0.98 -14.16
CA LEU A 273 6.35 -0.34 -15.05
C LEU A 273 6.31 1.19 -14.95
N GLU A 274 5.11 1.80 -14.92
CA GLU A 274 5.00 3.26 -14.79
C GLU A 274 5.47 3.78 -13.44
N LEU A 275 5.15 3.09 -12.33
CA LEU A 275 5.65 3.43 -11.01
C LEU A 275 7.18 3.28 -10.93
N ALA A 276 7.73 2.17 -11.46
CA ALA A 276 9.17 1.93 -11.49
C ALA A 276 9.91 2.96 -12.35
N ALA A 277 9.36 3.32 -13.51
CA ALA A 277 9.93 4.36 -14.38
C ALA A 277 10.08 5.71 -13.64
N ARG A 278 9.07 6.10 -12.84
CA ARG A 278 9.17 7.32 -12.04
C ARG A 278 10.19 7.23 -10.93
N MET A 279 10.32 6.08 -10.27
CA MET A 279 11.40 5.86 -9.29
C MET A 279 12.78 5.94 -9.96
N ILE A 280 12.95 5.34 -11.13
CA ILE A 280 14.19 5.38 -11.91
C ILE A 280 14.54 6.81 -12.33
N PHE A 281 13.55 7.57 -12.81
CA PHE A 281 13.72 8.98 -13.18
C PHE A 281 14.08 9.86 -11.98
N LEU A 282 13.32 9.76 -10.87
CA LEU A 282 13.62 10.49 -9.64
C LEU A 282 14.95 10.06 -9.02
N GLY A 283 15.33 8.80 -9.17
CA GLY A 283 16.61 8.22 -8.80
C GLY A 283 17.79 8.67 -9.67
N LYS A 284 17.55 9.53 -10.68
CA LYS A 284 18.54 10.05 -11.62
C LYS A 284 19.30 8.96 -12.39
N LYS A 285 18.62 7.85 -12.72
CA LYS A 285 19.20 6.76 -13.52
C LYS A 285 18.84 6.85 -15.00
N ALA A 286 17.97 7.81 -15.38
CA ALA A 286 17.64 8.17 -16.73
C ALA A 286 17.48 9.70 -16.83
N ALA A 287 17.74 10.27 -17.99
CA ALA A 287 17.63 11.72 -18.20
C ALA A 287 16.18 12.15 -18.44
N THR A 288 15.35 11.26 -18.99
CA THR A 288 13.92 11.49 -19.28
C THR A 288 13.06 10.37 -18.69
N LEU A 289 11.76 10.65 -18.53
CA LEU A 289 10.81 9.63 -18.09
C LEU A 289 10.65 8.50 -19.13
N GLU A 290 10.78 8.81 -20.41
CA GLU A 290 10.72 7.83 -21.49
C GLU A 290 11.91 6.86 -21.42
N GLU A 291 13.13 7.37 -21.26
CA GLU A 291 14.30 6.52 -21.02
C GLU A 291 14.15 5.66 -19.76
N ALA A 292 13.53 6.22 -18.70
CA ALA A 292 13.25 5.46 -17.49
C ALA A 292 12.26 4.32 -17.72
N ARG A 293 11.21 4.53 -18.55
CA ARG A 293 10.26 3.46 -18.95
C ARG A 293 10.99 2.36 -19.72
N MET A 294 11.79 2.70 -20.71
CA MET A 294 12.57 1.74 -21.48
C MET A 294 13.53 0.95 -20.56
N LEU A 295 14.10 1.60 -19.55
CA LEU A 295 14.98 0.93 -18.59
C LEU A 295 14.22 -0.02 -17.68
N ALA A 296 13.03 0.37 -17.19
CA ALA A 296 12.15 -0.51 -16.41
C ALA A 296 11.72 -1.74 -17.23
N GLU A 297 11.27 -1.54 -18.48
CA GLU A 297 10.92 -2.64 -19.40
C GLU A 297 12.09 -3.57 -19.67
N LYS A 298 13.30 -3.02 -19.91
CA LYS A 298 14.51 -3.80 -20.08
C LYS A 298 14.76 -4.73 -18.89
N HIS A 299 14.69 -4.19 -17.65
CA HIS A 299 14.97 -4.97 -16.44
C HIS A 299 13.86 -6.00 -16.13
N LEU A 300 12.65 -5.79 -16.64
CA LEU A 300 11.60 -6.81 -16.63
C LEU A 300 11.94 -7.93 -17.62
N VAL A 301 12.20 -7.57 -18.88
CA VAL A 301 12.38 -8.53 -20.01
C VAL A 301 13.65 -9.37 -19.83
N ASP A 302 14.76 -8.78 -19.39
CA ASP A 302 16.04 -9.49 -19.20
C ASP A 302 16.12 -10.30 -17.90
N GLY A 303 15.08 -10.25 -17.05
CA GLY A 303 14.97 -10.98 -15.79
C GLY A 303 15.86 -10.45 -14.66
N SER A 304 16.53 -9.30 -14.84
CA SER A 304 17.42 -8.74 -13.82
C SER A 304 16.65 -8.25 -12.58
N ALA A 305 15.41 -7.75 -12.75
CA ALA A 305 14.55 -7.40 -11.64
C ALA A 305 14.11 -8.63 -10.83
N TYR A 306 13.77 -9.73 -11.52
CA TYR A 306 13.46 -10.99 -10.84
C TYR A 306 14.64 -11.54 -10.05
N LYS A 307 15.83 -11.51 -10.65
CA LYS A 307 17.08 -11.89 -9.96
C LYS A 307 17.32 -11.00 -8.73
N LYS A 308 17.03 -9.69 -8.83
CA LYS A 308 17.14 -8.75 -7.72
C LYS A 308 16.20 -9.13 -6.57
N LEU A 309 14.92 -9.45 -6.85
CA LEU A 309 13.98 -9.93 -5.83
C LEU A 309 14.52 -11.17 -5.11
N LYS A 310 15.01 -12.16 -5.85
CA LYS A 310 15.58 -13.40 -5.28
C LYS A 310 16.79 -13.13 -4.38
N GLN A 311 17.66 -12.20 -4.77
CA GLN A 311 18.80 -11.77 -3.95
C GLN A 311 18.35 -11.18 -2.62
N VAL A 312 17.35 -10.29 -2.66
CA VAL A 312 16.81 -9.64 -1.46
C VAL A 312 16.09 -10.63 -0.56
N VAL A 313 15.31 -11.55 -1.13
CA VAL A 313 14.66 -12.62 -0.37
C VAL A 313 15.71 -13.46 0.37
N ALA A 314 16.78 -13.87 -0.30
CA ALA A 314 17.87 -14.61 0.35
C ALA A 314 18.59 -13.79 1.42
N ALA A 315 18.88 -12.50 1.17
CA ALA A 315 19.56 -11.61 2.11
C ALA A 315 18.73 -11.39 3.39
N GLN A 316 17.39 -11.42 3.28
CA GLN A 316 16.46 -11.30 4.43
C GLN A 316 16.06 -12.66 5.04
N GLY A 317 16.83 -13.72 4.76
CA GLY A 317 16.64 -15.05 5.37
C GLY A 317 15.53 -15.90 4.72
N GLY A 318 14.83 -15.37 3.72
CA GLY A 318 13.77 -16.09 3.01
C GLY A 318 14.33 -17.14 2.04
N ASN A 319 13.49 -18.11 1.71
CA ASN A 319 13.83 -19.11 0.70
C ASN A 319 13.57 -18.59 -0.73
N PRO A 320 14.60 -18.21 -1.52
CA PRO A 320 14.39 -17.67 -2.87
C PRO A 320 13.85 -18.71 -3.86
N GLN A 321 13.95 -20.01 -3.57
CA GLN A 321 13.37 -21.06 -4.41
C GLN A 321 11.83 -21.05 -4.38
N ALA A 322 11.23 -20.52 -3.32
CA ALA A 322 9.78 -20.39 -3.22
C ALA A 322 9.18 -19.44 -4.28
N LEU A 323 10.01 -18.61 -4.90
CA LEU A 323 9.59 -17.74 -6.00
C LEU A 323 9.56 -18.48 -7.36
N ASP A 324 10.24 -19.63 -7.48
CA ASP A 324 10.21 -20.50 -8.67
C ASP A 324 9.26 -21.69 -8.47
N LYS A 325 9.20 -22.20 -7.22
CA LYS A 325 8.49 -23.43 -6.83
C LYS A 325 7.41 -23.05 -5.82
N PHE A 326 6.23 -22.73 -6.34
CA PHE A 326 5.13 -22.24 -5.53
C PHE A 326 4.59 -23.25 -4.51
N GLU A 327 4.88 -24.54 -4.70
CA GLU A 327 4.61 -25.58 -3.71
C GLU A 327 5.38 -25.40 -2.37
N LEU A 328 6.43 -24.56 -2.38
CA LEU A 328 7.18 -24.20 -1.16
C LEU A 328 6.53 -23.03 -0.39
N LEU A 329 5.59 -22.30 -0.99
CA LEU A 329 4.79 -21.30 -0.30
C LEU A 329 3.65 -21.98 0.47
N PRO A 330 3.04 -21.31 1.45
CA PRO A 330 1.82 -21.79 2.08
C PRO A 330 0.73 -22.06 1.05
N ASN A 331 0.12 -23.25 1.11
CA ASN A 331 -0.90 -23.70 0.18
C ASN A 331 -2.20 -24.03 0.90
N ALA A 332 -3.32 -23.60 0.34
CA ALA A 332 -4.66 -23.93 0.82
C ALA A 332 -4.98 -25.43 0.61
N THR A 333 -5.85 -25.98 1.44
CA THR A 333 -6.28 -27.38 1.39
C THR A 333 -7.61 -27.59 0.68
N GLY A 334 -8.41 -26.51 0.53
CA GLY A 334 -9.71 -26.53 -0.13
C GLY A 334 -9.83 -25.41 -1.19
N MET A 335 -10.76 -25.60 -2.11
CA MET A 335 -11.08 -24.63 -3.15
C MET A 335 -12.59 -24.61 -3.42
N ARG A 336 -13.16 -23.41 -3.55
CA ARG A 336 -14.56 -23.17 -3.90
C ARG A 336 -14.64 -22.29 -5.14
N GLU A 337 -15.32 -22.73 -6.18
CA GLU A 337 -15.61 -21.92 -7.34
C GLU A 337 -16.86 -21.08 -7.11
N VAL A 338 -16.83 -19.82 -7.57
CA VAL A 338 -17.99 -18.92 -7.70
C VAL A 338 -18.25 -18.73 -9.17
N THR A 339 -19.48 -19.00 -9.60
CA THR A 339 -19.86 -19.00 -11.02
C THR A 339 -20.86 -17.92 -11.36
N SER A 340 -20.88 -17.49 -12.61
CA SER A 340 -21.84 -16.50 -13.09
C SER A 340 -23.26 -17.06 -13.12
N PRO A 341 -24.27 -16.39 -12.51
CA PRO A 341 -25.66 -16.83 -12.56
C PRO A 341 -26.29 -16.61 -13.94
N ARG A 342 -25.67 -15.85 -14.84
CA ARG A 342 -26.21 -15.50 -16.17
C ARG A 342 -25.12 -15.15 -17.18
N ALA A 343 -25.45 -15.22 -18.45
CA ALA A 343 -24.60 -14.75 -19.53
C ALA A 343 -24.60 -13.20 -19.64
N GLY A 344 -23.46 -12.62 -20.04
CA GLY A 344 -23.32 -11.18 -20.26
C GLY A 344 -21.87 -10.73 -20.22
N TYR A 345 -21.66 -9.46 -19.90
CA TYR A 345 -20.35 -8.87 -19.67
C TYR A 345 -20.21 -8.50 -18.19
N VAL A 346 -19.03 -8.71 -17.63
CA VAL A 346 -18.70 -8.20 -16.31
C VAL A 346 -18.67 -6.67 -16.38
N ARG A 347 -19.69 -6.02 -15.87
CA ARG A 347 -19.85 -4.57 -15.92
C ARG A 347 -19.15 -3.86 -14.77
N ARG A 348 -19.15 -4.50 -13.59
CA ARG A 348 -18.58 -3.96 -12.36
C ARG A 348 -18.16 -5.11 -11.46
N ILE A 349 -17.06 -4.90 -10.73
CA ILE A 349 -16.62 -5.73 -9.61
C ILE A 349 -16.51 -4.81 -8.39
N ASN A 350 -17.19 -5.13 -7.29
CA ASN A 350 -16.96 -4.41 -6.04
C ASN A 350 -15.68 -4.94 -5.38
N ALA A 351 -14.58 -4.26 -5.63
CA ALA A 351 -13.27 -4.70 -5.14
C ALA A 351 -13.20 -4.74 -3.61
N GLN A 352 -13.93 -3.88 -2.90
CA GLN A 352 -13.98 -3.89 -1.44
C GLN A 352 -14.58 -5.21 -0.91
N ASP A 353 -15.69 -5.67 -1.49
CA ASP A 353 -16.34 -6.92 -1.08
C ASP A 353 -15.44 -8.13 -1.36
N ILE A 354 -14.68 -8.12 -2.48
CA ILE A 354 -13.66 -9.14 -2.74
C ILE A 354 -12.56 -9.13 -1.66
N GLY A 355 -12.08 -7.96 -1.24
CA GLY A 355 -11.10 -7.82 -0.16
C GLY A 355 -11.64 -8.30 1.19
N ILE A 356 -12.88 -7.93 1.53
CA ILE A 356 -13.57 -8.38 2.76
C ILE A 356 -13.73 -9.90 2.74
N SER A 357 -14.21 -10.48 1.63
CA SER A 357 -14.38 -11.93 1.47
C SER A 357 -13.06 -12.68 1.64
N SER A 358 -11.96 -12.13 1.12
CA SER A 358 -10.61 -12.69 1.34
C SER A 358 -10.22 -12.68 2.82
N ASN A 359 -10.54 -11.61 3.57
CA ASN A 359 -10.29 -11.54 5.00
C ASN A 359 -11.17 -12.54 5.77
N MET A 360 -12.45 -12.71 5.39
CA MET A 360 -13.38 -13.65 6.04
C MET A 360 -12.87 -15.09 6.03
N ILE A 361 -12.16 -15.50 4.98
CA ILE A 361 -11.56 -16.84 4.89
C ILE A 361 -10.15 -16.91 5.51
N GLY A 362 -9.65 -15.82 6.12
CA GLY A 362 -8.43 -15.80 6.91
C GLY A 362 -7.24 -15.07 6.30
N ALA A 363 -7.36 -14.43 5.12
CA ALA A 363 -6.23 -13.71 4.49
C ALA A 363 -5.88 -12.39 5.21
N GLY A 364 -6.77 -11.85 6.04
CA GLY A 364 -6.59 -10.63 6.81
C GLY A 364 -6.94 -10.82 8.29
N ARG A 365 -7.08 -9.71 9.01
CA ARG A 365 -7.43 -9.65 10.44
C ARG A 365 -8.74 -8.91 10.63
N ASP A 366 -9.66 -9.48 11.40
CA ASP A 366 -10.83 -8.78 11.92
C ASP A 366 -10.47 -8.02 13.21
N LYS A 367 -9.55 -8.59 14.00
CA LYS A 367 -8.99 -8.01 15.23
C LYS A 367 -7.47 -8.05 15.20
N LYS A 368 -6.83 -7.15 15.94
CA LYS A 368 -5.36 -7.03 15.98
C LYS A 368 -4.67 -8.32 16.42
N GLU A 369 -5.32 -9.10 17.26
CA GLU A 369 -4.83 -10.36 17.82
C GLU A 369 -4.99 -11.55 16.87
N ASP A 370 -5.76 -11.41 15.79
CA ASP A 370 -6.01 -12.50 14.85
C ASP A 370 -4.73 -12.87 14.09
N SER A 371 -4.53 -14.17 13.90
CA SER A 371 -3.48 -14.69 13.05
C SER A 371 -3.94 -14.73 11.59
N ILE A 372 -3.11 -14.25 10.68
CA ILE A 372 -3.35 -14.39 9.24
C ILE A 372 -2.99 -15.81 8.81
N ASP A 373 -3.81 -16.41 7.95
CA ASP A 373 -3.47 -17.60 7.19
C ASP A 373 -2.90 -17.17 5.83
N PRO A 374 -1.60 -17.30 5.60
CA PRO A 374 -0.98 -16.85 4.36
C PRO A 374 -1.32 -17.72 3.14
N ALA A 375 -1.90 -18.90 3.34
CA ALA A 375 -2.23 -19.85 2.28
C ALA A 375 -3.54 -19.50 1.55
N VAL A 376 -4.42 -18.74 2.21
CA VAL A 376 -5.79 -18.51 1.71
C VAL A 376 -5.90 -17.23 0.89
N GLY A 377 -6.97 -17.15 0.09
CA GLY A 377 -7.27 -15.97 -0.72
C GLY A 377 -8.20 -16.27 -1.87
N ILE A 378 -8.26 -15.33 -2.82
CA ILE A 378 -9.15 -15.37 -3.98
C ILE A 378 -8.34 -15.17 -5.24
N ILE A 379 -8.59 -15.98 -6.28
CA ILE A 379 -8.08 -15.77 -7.63
C ILE A 379 -9.26 -15.47 -8.54
N LEU A 380 -9.26 -14.28 -9.14
CA LEU A 380 -10.23 -13.92 -10.17
C LEU A 380 -9.93 -14.67 -11.47
N GLU A 381 -10.96 -15.07 -12.22
CA GLU A 381 -10.84 -15.66 -13.55
C GLU A 381 -11.24 -14.67 -14.64
N VAL A 382 -11.94 -13.60 -14.26
CA VAL A 382 -12.48 -12.59 -15.18
C VAL A 382 -12.30 -11.18 -14.62
N LYS A 383 -12.24 -10.22 -15.54
CA LYS A 383 -12.12 -8.79 -15.27
C LYS A 383 -13.31 -8.01 -15.85
N ILE A 384 -13.44 -6.74 -15.43
CA ILE A 384 -14.43 -5.82 -16.01
C ILE A 384 -14.23 -5.72 -17.53
N GLY A 385 -15.32 -5.87 -18.29
CA GLY A 385 -15.35 -5.83 -19.76
C GLY A 385 -15.29 -7.21 -20.42
N GLU A 386 -14.97 -8.27 -19.68
CA GLU A 386 -14.94 -9.63 -20.21
C GLU A 386 -16.34 -10.24 -20.31
N LYS A 387 -16.54 -11.11 -21.31
CA LYS A 387 -17.79 -11.81 -21.56
C LYS A 387 -17.79 -13.14 -20.79
N VAL A 388 -18.92 -13.44 -20.17
CA VAL A 388 -19.17 -14.68 -19.43
C VAL A 388 -20.47 -15.33 -19.89
N ASP A 389 -20.54 -16.64 -19.82
CA ASP A 389 -21.79 -17.41 -19.96
C ASP A 389 -22.33 -17.78 -18.56
N ALA A 390 -23.59 -18.18 -18.49
CA ALA A 390 -24.14 -18.75 -17.26
C ALA A 390 -23.34 -20.01 -16.88
N GLY A 391 -22.85 -20.07 -15.62
CA GLY A 391 -22.01 -21.13 -15.10
C GLY A 391 -20.50 -20.92 -15.35
N SER A 392 -20.07 -19.85 -16.07
CA SER A 392 -18.64 -19.51 -16.16
C SER A 392 -18.06 -19.21 -14.79
N VAL A 393 -16.87 -19.71 -14.49
CA VAL A 393 -16.17 -19.40 -13.24
C VAL A 393 -15.76 -17.93 -13.22
N LEU A 394 -16.19 -17.18 -12.21
CA LEU A 394 -15.83 -15.78 -11.96
C LEU A 394 -14.56 -15.67 -11.13
N CYS A 395 -14.44 -16.52 -10.13
CA CYS A 395 -13.25 -16.63 -9.28
C CYS A 395 -13.19 -17.95 -8.53
N ARG A 396 -12.04 -18.21 -7.89
CA ARG A 396 -11.82 -19.33 -6.97
C ARG A 396 -11.39 -18.81 -5.60
N LEU A 397 -12.07 -19.25 -4.54
CA LEU A 397 -11.70 -19.05 -3.15
C LEU A 397 -10.83 -20.24 -2.71
N TYR A 398 -9.64 -19.95 -2.21
CA TYR A 398 -8.72 -20.92 -1.63
C TYR A 398 -8.74 -20.81 -0.11
N TYR A 399 -9.00 -21.89 0.60
CA TYR A 399 -9.19 -21.89 2.05
C TYR A 399 -8.51 -23.10 2.73
N THR A 400 -8.23 -22.96 4.01
CA THR A 400 -7.73 -24.04 4.89
C THR A 400 -8.79 -24.50 5.87
N LYS A 401 -9.74 -23.62 6.21
CA LYS A 401 -10.89 -23.90 7.07
C LYS A 401 -12.18 -23.60 6.30
N GLU A 402 -13.18 -24.45 6.49
CA GLU A 402 -14.48 -24.28 5.82
C GLU A 402 -15.37 -23.20 6.46
N ASP A 403 -14.98 -22.72 7.64
CA ASP A 403 -15.67 -21.65 8.34
C ASP A 403 -15.81 -20.41 7.45
N ARG A 404 -17.02 -19.92 7.29
CA ARG A 404 -17.38 -18.71 6.53
C ARG A 404 -17.09 -18.78 5.00
N VAL A 405 -16.71 -19.92 4.44
CA VAL A 405 -16.43 -20.04 2.99
C VAL A 405 -17.70 -19.80 2.16
N ASP A 406 -18.84 -20.33 2.58
CA ASP A 406 -20.10 -20.12 1.88
C ASP A 406 -20.55 -18.65 1.97
N GLU A 407 -20.45 -18.01 3.14
CA GLU A 407 -20.72 -16.58 3.34
C GLU A 407 -19.81 -15.71 2.45
N ALA A 408 -18.52 -16.03 2.39
CA ALA A 408 -17.57 -15.34 1.54
C ALA A 408 -17.87 -15.54 0.04
N ALA A 409 -18.29 -16.74 -0.36
CA ALA A 409 -18.66 -17.04 -1.73
C ALA A 409 -19.92 -16.28 -2.19
N GLU A 410 -20.93 -16.17 -1.32
CA GLU A 410 -22.14 -15.36 -1.58
C GLU A 410 -21.78 -13.88 -1.74
N MET A 411 -20.95 -13.32 -0.84
CA MET A 411 -20.50 -11.93 -0.95
C MET A 411 -19.72 -11.68 -2.24
N VAL A 412 -18.86 -12.63 -2.65
CA VAL A 412 -18.11 -12.55 -3.92
C VAL A 412 -19.07 -12.60 -5.11
N GLU A 413 -20.07 -13.48 -5.13
CA GLU A 413 -21.08 -13.53 -6.21
C GLU A 413 -21.79 -12.19 -6.35
N ASP A 414 -22.23 -11.60 -5.24
CA ASP A 414 -22.88 -10.28 -5.20
C ASP A 414 -21.96 -9.13 -5.63
N ALA A 415 -20.64 -9.28 -5.45
CA ALA A 415 -19.66 -8.30 -5.88
C ALA A 415 -19.56 -8.16 -7.42
N PHE A 416 -20.01 -9.20 -8.17
CA PHE A 416 -19.97 -9.19 -9.63
C PHE A 416 -21.30 -8.75 -10.25
N HIS A 417 -21.24 -7.67 -11.00
CA HIS A 417 -22.38 -7.14 -11.76
C HIS A 417 -22.29 -7.56 -13.23
N ILE A 418 -23.12 -8.51 -13.65
CA ILE A 418 -23.19 -8.97 -15.04
C ILE A 418 -24.29 -8.23 -15.79
N SER A 419 -23.99 -7.72 -16.99
CA SER A 419 -24.91 -6.94 -17.85
C SER A 419 -24.85 -7.41 -19.29
N ALA A 420 -25.97 -7.25 -20.03
CA ALA A 420 -26.01 -7.54 -21.46
C ALA A 420 -25.14 -6.56 -22.28
N GLN A 421 -24.86 -5.37 -21.75
CA GLN A 421 -24.05 -4.36 -22.42
C GLN A 421 -22.62 -4.39 -21.90
N LYS A 422 -21.65 -4.40 -22.83
CA LYS A 422 -20.23 -4.24 -22.52
C LYS A 422 -20.01 -2.85 -21.91
N PRO A 423 -19.30 -2.72 -20.77
CA PRO A 423 -18.91 -1.41 -20.23
C PRO A 423 -17.87 -0.74 -21.13
N ASP A 424 -17.74 0.58 -20.99
CA ASP A 424 -16.66 1.33 -21.60
C ASP A 424 -15.29 0.91 -21.05
N GLU A 425 -14.25 1.04 -21.86
CA GLU A 425 -12.88 0.76 -21.45
C GLU A 425 -12.45 1.76 -20.38
N ARG A 426 -11.71 1.28 -19.38
CA ARG A 426 -11.29 2.08 -18.22
C ARG A 426 -9.80 2.36 -18.28
N GLU A 427 -9.44 3.59 -17.96
CA GLU A 427 -8.05 3.94 -17.73
C GLU A 427 -7.60 3.49 -16.33
N LEU A 428 -6.44 2.85 -16.27
CA LEU A 428 -5.83 2.39 -15.02
C LEU A 428 -5.15 3.55 -14.28
N ILE A 429 -4.47 4.42 -15.01
CA ILE A 429 -3.78 5.61 -14.49
C ILE A 429 -4.57 6.82 -14.93
N LEU A 430 -5.26 7.46 -13.98
CA LEU A 430 -6.22 8.52 -14.26
C LEU A 430 -5.56 9.90 -14.32
N GLU A 431 -4.50 10.10 -13.51
CA GLU A 431 -3.85 11.41 -13.40
C GLU A 431 -2.48 11.29 -12.75
N VAL A 432 -1.62 12.27 -13.00
CA VAL A 432 -0.33 12.44 -12.33
C VAL A 432 -0.28 13.82 -11.70
N VAL A 433 0.16 13.90 -10.45
CA VAL A 433 0.29 15.12 -9.64
C VAL A 433 1.73 15.25 -9.15
N GLY A 434 2.38 16.39 -9.35
CA GLY A 434 3.76 16.68 -8.89
C GLY A 434 4.80 16.78 -9.97
#